data_ee47ddaf4e5a4983a76557692463fde9
#
_entry.id   ee47ddaf4e5a4983a76557692463fde9
#
_cell.length_a   1.000
_cell.length_b   1.000
_cell.length_c   1.000
_cell.angle_alpha   90.00
_cell.angle_beta   90.00
_cell.angle_gamma   90.00
#
_symmetry.space_group_name_H-M   'P 1'
#
loop_
_entity.id
_entity.type
_entity.pdbx_description
1 polymer ?
#
loop_
_entity_poly.entity_id
_entity_poly.type
_entity_poly.pdbx_seq_one_letter_code
_entity_poly.pdbx_strand_id
1 'polypeptide(L)'
;LWGLTIVYDFNSDLKIYFFYSALFLSGSILMRSAGCIVNDIADKNFDKKVERTKNRPIASGKVSVKLASVYALLLCGVAFLVLINFNYFTILMALISMPLAFTYPLMKRITYWPQLFLGITFNYGLILAWISISNEISVVPIIFYLGAIFWTLGYDTIYGFQDIKDDEIIGVKSTSIKFKNDPKKFLFISYCLFILSLFVVGILMKFKFYYFLFMIIPILQLLVFQVKKLNINQSIDCLSKFKSNNFLGLIIFINILIGKLI
;
A
#
# COMPACT_ATOMS: atom_id res chain seq x y z
N LEU A 1 -0.13 10.79 0.61
CA LEU A 1 0.31 12.08 0.07
C LEU A 1 0.15 12.19 -1.45
N TRP A 2 0.42 11.14 -2.26
CA TRP A 2 0.30 11.19 -3.73
C TRP A 2 -1.04 11.77 -4.20
N GLY A 3 -2.18 11.21 -3.73
CA GLY A 3 -3.51 11.68 -4.09
C GLY A 3 -3.77 13.13 -3.71
N LEU A 4 -3.30 13.55 -2.52
CA LEU A 4 -3.42 14.92 -2.06
C LEU A 4 -2.65 15.88 -2.95
N THR A 5 -1.40 15.55 -3.29
CA THR A 5 -0.55 16.38 -4.14
C THR A 5 -1.11 16.56 -5.54
N ILE A 6 -1.71 15.50 -6.11
CA ILE A 6 -2.29 15.57 -7.45
C ILE A 6 -3.51 16.50 -7.51
N VAL A 7 -4.40 16.42 -6.52
CA VAL A 7 -5.63 17.22 -6.52
C VAL A 7 -5.40 18.67 -6.09
N TYR A 8 -4.40 18.91 -5.23
CA TYR A 8 -4.19 20.22 -4.62
C TYR A 8 -3.75 21.29 -5.65
N ASP A 9 -4.35 22.47 -5.58
CA ASP A 9 -3.89 23.65 -6.32
C ASP A 9 -2.87 24.44 -5.47
N PHE A 10 -1.61 24.41 -5.87
CA PHE A 10 -0.50 25.06 -5.15
C PHE A 10 -0.50 26.60 -5.26
N ASN A 11 -1.41 27.18 -6.04
CA ASN A 11 -1.67 28.62 -6.01
C ASN A 11 -2.56 29.03 -4.83
N SER A 12 -3.20 28.05 -4.17
CA SER A 12 -4.01 28.24 -2.98
C SER A 12 -3.15 28.32 -1.70
N ASP A 13 -3.79 28.53 -0.53
CA ASP A 13 -3.09 28.63 0.77
C ASP A 13 -2.40 27.31 1.15
N LEU A 14 -1.08 27.30 1.12
CA LEU A 14 -0.24 26.12 1.47
C LEU A 14 -0.51 25.58 2.88
N LYS A 15 -1.07 26.40 3.81
CA LYS A 15 -1.43 25.91 5.15
C LYS A 15 -2.47 24.80 5.07
N ILE A 16 -3.41 24.88 4.13
CA ILE A 16 -4.42 23.84 3.90
C ILE A 16 -3.74 22.54 3.44
N TYR A 17 -2.80 22.62 2.51
CA TYR A 17 -2.04 21.44 2.07
C TYR A 17 -1.30 20.75 3.22
N PHE A 18 -0.58 21.52 4.04
CA PHE A 18 0.14 20.99 5.19
C PHE A 18 -0.79 20.44 6.26
N PHE A 19 -1.94 21.08 6.51
CA PHE A 19 -2.95 20.60 7.43
C PHE A 19 -3.49 19.22 7.00
N TYR A 20 -3.95 19.08 5.76
CA TYR A 20 -4.41 17.77 5.26
C TYR A 20 -3.28 16.76 5.19
N SER A 21 -2.05 17.15 4.86
CA SER A 21 -0.89 16.27 4.90
C SER A 21 -0.66 15.71 6.30
N ALA A 22 -0.75 16.53 7.34
CA ALA A 22 -0.62 16.10 8.73
C ALA A 22 -1.75 15.14 9.14
N LEU A 23 -3.00 15.40 8.74
CA LEU A 23 -4.14 14.52 8.99
C LEU A 23 -3.96 13.15 8.30
N PHE A 24 -3.55 13.12 7.02
CA PHE A 24 -3.29 11.86 6.32
C PHE A 24 -2.10 11.10 6.88
N LEU A 25 -1.02 11.77 7.26
CA LEU A 25 0.14 11.12 7.89
C LEU A 25 -0.22 10.50 9.24
N SER A 26 -0.87 11.27 10.13
CA SER A 26 -1.29 10.78 11.44
C SER A 26 -2.31 9.64 11.32
N GLY A 27 -3.34 9.81 10.49
CA GLY A 27 -4.35 8.78 10.22
C GLY A 27 -3.74 7.50 9.65
N SER A 28 -2.79 7.61 8.70
CA SER A 28 -2.12 6.44 8.12
C SER A 28 -1.24 5.70 9.14
N ILE A 29 -0.53 6.38 10.01
CA ILE A 29 0.27 5.78 11.08
C ILE A 29 -0.64 5.02 12.05
N LEU A 30 -1.73 5.65 12.51
CA LEU A 30 -2.68 5.07 13.45
C LEU A 30 -3.37 3.82 12.86
N MET A 31 -3.92 3.96 11.66
CA MET A 31 -4.64 2.86 11.00
C MET A 31 -3.69 1.73 10.56
N ARG A 32 -2.46 2.05 10.13
CA ARG A 32 -1.44 1.03 9.85
C ARG A 32 -1.09 0.25 11.10
N SER A 33 -0.90 0.93 12.23
CA SER A 33 -0.60 0.28 13.51
C SER A 33 -1.75 -0.61 13.99
N ALA A 34 -2.99 -0.12 13.93
CA ALA A 34 -4.18 -0.91 14.25
C ALA A 34 -4.30 -2.13 13.32
N GLY A 35 -4.12 -1.95 12.02
CA GLY A 35 -4.16 -3.02 11.02
C GLY A 35 -3.09 -4.09 11.25
N CYS A 36 -1.87 -3.73 11.64
CA CYS A 36 -0.83 -4.68 12.02
C CYS A 36 -1.23 -5.52 13.22
N ILE A 37 -1.81 -4.91 14.26
CA ILE A 37 -2.29 -5.64 15.45
C ILE A 37 -3.40 -6.61 15.08
N VAL A 38 -4.39 -6.17 14.29
CA VAL A 38 -5.50 -7.02 13.83
C VAL A 38 -4.97 -8.19 12.99
N ASN A 39 -4.01 -7.93 12.09
CA ASN A 39 -3.36 -8.97 11.31
C ASN A 39 -2.63 -9.99 12.20
N ASP A 40 -1.85 -9.53 13.19
CA ASP A 40 -1.13 -10.42 14.11
C ASP A 40 -2.09 -11.23 15.00
N ILE A 41 -3.25 -10.67 15.38
CA ILE A 41 -4.31 -11.42 16.07
C ILE A 41 -4.88 -12.52 15.16
N ALA A 42 -5.24 -12.16 13.93
CA ALA A 42 -5.78 -13.10 12.96
C ALA A 42 -4.79 -14.23 12.64
N ASP A 43 -3.50 -13.91 12.58
CA ASP A 43 -2.43 -14.81 12.17
C ASP A 43 -1.73 -15.54 13.32
N LYS A 44 -2.13 -15.31 14.56
CA LYS A 44 -1.47 -15.86 15.77
C LYS A 44 -1.03 -17.32 15.64
N ASN A 45 -1.92 -18.18 15.13
CA ASN A 45 -1.66 -19.61 15.03
C ASN A 45 -0.76 -19.99 13.84
N PHE A 46 -0.74 -19.18 12.77
CA PHE A 46 0.15 -19.34 11.64
C PHE A 46 1.54 -18.81 11.98
N ASP A 47 1.62 -17.61 12.55
CA ASP A 47 2.88 -16.96 12.93
C ASP A 47 3.74 -17.80 13.87
N LYS A 48 3.12 -18.59 14.76
CA LYS A 48 3.83 -19.55 15.63
C LYS A 48 4.62 -20.61 14.87
N LYS A 49 4.21 -20.94 13.64
CA LYS A 49 4.78 -22.01 12.82
C LYS A 49 5.82 -21.50 11.83
N VAL A 50 5.93 -20.20 11.63
CA VAL A 50 6.88 -19.55 10.71
C VAL A 50 8.08 -19.04 11.48
N GLU A 51 9.28 -19.44 11.07
CA GLU A 51 10.55 -19.13 11.78
C GLU A 51 10.72 -17.61 11.99
N ARG A 52 10.41 -16.81 10.97
CA ARG A 52 10.55 -15.35 11.00
C ARG A 52 9.56 -14.66 11.96
N THR A 53 8.36 -15.22 12.15
CA THR A 53 7.25 -14.56 12.86
C THR A 53 6.92 -15.16 14.22
N LYS A 54 7.46 -16.34 14.57
CA LYS A 54 7.18 -17.04 15.84
C LYS A 54 7.46 -16.20 17.10
N ASN A 55 8.38 -15.25 16.99
CA ASN A 55 8.78 -14.35 18.11
C ASN A 55 7.95 -13.06 18.19
N ARG A 56 6.96 -12.85 17.30
CA ARG A 56 6.06 -11.70 17.41
C ARG A 56 5.33 -11.70 18.74
N PRO A 57 5.05 -10.52 19.35
CA PRO A 57 4.50 -10.42 20.71
C PRO A 57 3.22 -11.23 20.94
N ILE A 58 2.31 -11.26 19.95
CA ILE A 58 1.03 -11.98 20.06
C ILE A 58 1.23 -13.48 19.79
N ALA A 59 2.03 -13.83 18.80
CA ALA A 59 2.34 -15.22 18.47
C ALA A 59 3.07 -15.93 19.61
N SER A 60 4.09 -15.28 20.20
CA SER A 60 4.86 -15.80 21.35
C SER A 60 4.10 -15.80 22.68
N GLY A 61 2.94 -15.15 22.75
CA GLY A 61 2.15 -15.04 23.98
C GLY A 61 2.60 -13.94 24.95
N LYS A 62 3.61 -13.12 24.59
CA LYS A 62 4.05 -11.98 25.40
C LYS A 62 2.95 -10.92 25.56
N VAL A 63 2.09 -10.78 24.57
CA VAL A 63 0.91 -9.92 24.60
C VAL A 63 -0.33 -10.76 24.40
N SER A 64 -1.31 -10.65 25.28
CA SER A 64 -2.58 -11.36 25.16
C SER A 64 -3.42 -10.77 24.01
N VAL A 65 -4.24 -11.61 23.37
CA VAL A 65 -5.17 -11.16 22.32
C VAL A 65 -6.11 -10.07 22.83
N LYS A 66 -6.61 -10.22 24.08
CA LYS A 66 -7.49 -9.21 24.72
C LYS A 66 -6.82 -7.85 24.81
N LEU A 67 -5.57 -7.80 25.30
CA LEU A 67 -4.81 -6.56 25.42
C LEU A 67 -4.50 -5.96 24.03
N ALA A 68 -4.10 -6.78 23.07
CA ALA A 68 -3.86 -6.35 21.70
C ALA A 68 -5.14 -5.76 21.06
N SER A 69 -6.32 -6.37 21.28
CA SER A 69 -7.60 -5.84 20.80
C SER A 69 -7.93 -4.48 21.40
N VAL A 70 -7.64 -4.27 22.71
CA VAL A 70 -7.82 -2.96 23.34
C VAL A 70 -6.93 -1.91 22.70
N TYR A 71 -5.65 -2.22 22.43
CA TYR A 71 -4.76 -1.29 21.73
C TYR A 71 -5.23 -0.98 20.31
N ALA A 72 -5.70 -1.98 19.56
CA ALA A 72 -6.24 -1.75 18.22
C ALA A 72 -7.47 -0.82 18.27
N LEU A 73 -8.40 -1.02 19.21
CA LEU A 73 -9.57 -0.17 19.40
C LEU A 73 -9.19 1.26 19.78
N LEU A 74 -8.23 1.45 20.69
CA LEU A 74 -7.74 2.78 21.04
C LEU A 74 -7.13 3.52 19.85
N LEU A 75 -6.30 2.83 19.05
CA LEU A 75 -5.73 3.40 17.83
C LEU A 75 -6.81 3.77 16.80
N CYS A 76 -7.83 2.93 16.62
CA CYS A 76 -8.98 3.24 15.77
C CYS A 76 -9.78 4.43 16.31
N GLY A 77 -9.96 4.55 17.63
CA GLY A 77 -10.63 5.68 18.28
C GLY A 77 -9.89 7.00 18.03
N VAL A 78 -8.57 7.02 18.21
CA VAL A 78 -7.74 8.20 17.91
C VAL A 78 -7.76 8.51 16.40
N ALA A 79 -7.70 7.48 15.53
CA ALA A 79 -7.81 7.67 14.09
C ALA A 79 -9.17 8.25 13.68
N PHE A 80 -10.24 7.89 14.38
CA PHE A 80 -11.56 8.46 14.17
C PHE A 80 -11.60 9.96 14.54
N LEU A 81 -10.92 10.39 15.62
CA LEU A 81 -10.78 11.81 15.96
C LEU A 81 -10.00 12.61 14.88
N VAL A 82 -9.05 11.97 14.20
CA VAL A 82 -8.41 12.56 13.02
C VAL A 82 -9.41 12.64 11.86
N LEU A 83 -10.18 11.57 11.62
CA LEU A 83 -11.12 11.45 10.49
C LEU A 83 -12.23 12.51 10.53
N ILE A 84 -12.75 12.88 11.69
CA ILE A 84 -13.83 13.87 11.81
C ILE A 84 -13.43 15.29 11.40
N ASN A 85 -12.14 15.55 11.15
CA ASN A 85 -11.65 16.83 10.61
C ASN A 85 -11.74 16.92 9.07
N PHE A 86 -12.21 15.87 8.41
CA PHE A 86 -12.44 15.87 6.96
C PHE A 86 -13.89 16.24 6.61
N ASN A 87 -14.15 16.49 5.33
CA ASN A 87 -15.52 16.68 4.85
C ASN A 87 -16.34 15.38 4.99
N TYR A 88 -17.68 15.54 5.04
CA TYR A 88 -18.61 14.43 5.25
C TYR A 88 -18.43 13.28 4.24
N PHE A 89 -18.18 13.61 2.97
CA PHE A 89 -18.00 12.60 1.93
C PHE A 89 -16.74 11.75 2.15
N THR A 90 -15.63 12.38 2.56
CA THR A 90 -14.41 11.65 2.94
C THR A 90 -14.64 10.74 4.15
N ILE A 91 -15.37 11.23 5.17
CA ILE A 91 -15.71 10.43 6.36
C ILE A 91 -16.51 9.20 5.94
N LEU A 92 -17.57 9.38 5.14
CA LEU A 92 -18.41 8.29 4.66
C LEU A 92 -17.59 7.24 3.89
N MET A 93 -16.77 7.68 2.93
CA MET A 93 -15.94 6.78 2.12
C MET A 93 -14.87 6.07 2.95
N ALA A 94 -14.29 6.74 3.95
CA ALA A 94 -13.35 6.10 4.87
C ALA A 94 -14.02 5.00 5.70
N LEU A 95 -15.23 5.23 6.22
CA LEU A 95 -15.98 4.22 6.97
C LEU A 95 -16.36 3.02 6.09
N ILE A 96 -16.74 3.25 4.82
CA ILE A 96 -17.01 2.18 3.85
C ILE A 96 -15.76 1.31 3.60
N SER A 97 -14.55 1.84 3.70
CA SER A 97 -13.32 1.07 3.52
C SER A 97 -12.95 0.18 4.70
N MET A 98 -13.52 0.39 5.90
CA MET A 98 -13.17 -0.34 7.12
C MET A 98 -13.39 -1.86 7.03
N PRO A 99 -14.51 -2.38 6.50
CA PRO A 99 -14.69 -3.83 6.32
C PRO A 99 -13.55 -4.47 5.51
N LEU A 100 -13.05 -3.79 4.46
CA LEU A 100 -11.92 -4.27 3.67
C LEU A 100 -10.64 -4.34 4.51
N ALA A 101 -10.37 -3.30 5.33
CA ALA A 101 -9.19 -3.22 6.18
C ALA A 101 -9.15 -4.32 7.25
N PHE A 102 -10.30 -4.77 7.74
CA PHE A 102 -10.35 -5.83 8.76
C PHE A 102 -10.50 -7.24 8.19
N THR A 103 -10.92 -7.39 6.95
CA THR A 103 -11.14 -8.72 6.34
C THR A 103 -9.96 -9.18 5.48
N TYR A 104 -9.11 -8.27 4.95
CA TYR A 104 -8.01 -8.67 4.07
C TYR A 104 -7.04 -9.70 4.69
N PRO A 105 -6.73 -9.70 6.03
CA PRO A 105 -5.83 -10.71 6.60
C PRO A 105 -6.35 -12.14 6.47
N LEU A 106 -7.68 -12.30 6.36
CA LEU A 106 -8.32 -13.61 6.24
C LEU A 106 -8.22 -14.17 4.81
N MET A 107 -7.92 -13.34 3.83
CA MET A 107 -7.92 -13.73 2.40
C MET A 107 -6.90 -14.81 2.07
N LYS A 108 -5.77 -14.88 2.76
CA LYS A 108 -4.76 -15.93 2.59
C LYS A 108 -5.26 -17.35 2.93
N ARG A 109 -6.41 -17.48 3.61
CA ARG A 109 -7.06 -18.76 3.90
C ARG A 109 -8.00 -19.20 2.78
N ILE A 110 -8.51 -18.22 2.00
CA ILE A 110 -9.59 -18.42 1.04
C ILE A 110 -9.04 -18.43 -0.40
N THR A 111 -8.18 -17.47 -0.73
CA THR A 111 -7.75 -17.20 -2.11
C THR A 111 -6.23 -17.10 -2.24
N TYR A 112 -5.70 -17.36 -3.46
CA TYR A 112 -4.31 -17.11 -3.81
C TYR A 112 -4.00 -15.62 -4.12
N TRP A 113 -4.94 -14.70 -3.87
CA TRP A 113 -4.83 -13.28 -4.16
C TRP A 113 -4.86 -12.36 -2.92
N PRO A 114 -4.34 -12.74 -1.74
CA PRO A 114 -4.36 -11.87 -0.57
C PRO A 114 -3.62 -10.55 -0.81
N GLN A 115 -2.56 -10.54 -1.63
CA GLN A 115 -1.81 -9.35 -2.01
C GLN A 115 -2.65 -8.35 -2.83
N LEU A 116 -3.61 -8.83 -3.62
CA LEU A 116 -4.56 -7.97 -4.33
C LEU A 116 -5.48 -7.26 -3.33
N PHE A 117 -6.03 -7.99 -2.35
CA PHE A 117 -6.87 -7.41 -1.30
C PHE A 117 -6.09 -6.42 -0.44
N LEU A 118 -4.81 -6.71 -0.16
CA LEU A 118 -3.90 -5.76 0.48
C LEU A 118 -3.78 -4.48 -0.35
N GLY A 119 -3.54 -4.61 -1.66
CA GLY A 119 -3.44 -3.48 -2.58
C GLY A 119 -4.71 -2.63 -2.61
N ILE A 120 -5.88 -3.26 -2.68
CA ILE A 120 -7.18 -2.58 -2.61
C ILE A 120 -7.30 -1.79 -1.31
N THR A 121 -6.99 -2.39 -0.18
CA THR A 121 -7.13 -1.78 1.14
C THR A 121 -6.13 -0.64 1.37
N PHE A 122 -4.85 -0.86 1.08
CA PHE A 122 -3.77 0.07 1.43
C PHE A 122 -3.74 1.32 0.56
N ASN A 123 -4.11 1.19 -0.71
CA ASN A 123 -4.08 2.32 -1.63
C ASN A 123 -5.39 3.13 -1.63
N TYR A 124 -6.41 2.72 -0.87
CA TYR A 124 -7.69 3.45 -0.80
C TYR A 124 -7.53 4.90 -0.34
N GLY A 125 -6.48 5.19 0.42
CA GLY A 125 -6.09 6.53 0.81
C GLY A 125 -5.85 7.50 -0.36
N LEU A 126 -5.59 7.01 -1.59
CA LEU A 126 -5.52 7.84 -2.80
C LEU A 126 -6.88 8.46 -3.12
N ILE A 127 -7.94 7.67 -3.05
CA ILE A 127 -9.32 8.11 -3.28
C ILE A 127 -9.74 9.10 -2.18
N LEU A 128 -9.47 8.76 -0.91
CA LEU A 128 -9.80 9.64 0.23
C LEU A 128 -9.10 10.99 0.13
N ALA A 129 -7.81 10.99 -0.25
CA ALA A 129 -7.04 12.21 -0.39
C ALA A 129 -7.58 13.11 -1.51
N TRP A 130 -8.04 12.56 -2.62
CA TRP A 130 -8.69 13.32 -3.67
C TRP A 130 -10.00 13.92 -3.17
N ILE A 131 -10.90 13.10 -2.62
CA ILE A 131 -12.22 13.53 -2.15
C ILE A 131 -12.11 14.58 -1.05
N SER A 132 -11.08 14.52 -0.20
CA SER A 132 -10.91 15.48 0.91
C SER A 132 -10.75 16.92 0.45
N ILE A 133 -10.28 17.15 -0.76
CA ILE A 133 -10.08 18.48 -1.37
C ILE A 133 -11.20 18.82 -2.37
N SER A 134 -11.49 17.88 -3.30
CA SER A 134 -12.44 18.13 -4.39
C SER A 134 -13.90 17.93 -4.00
N ASN A 135 -14.17 17.18 -2.92
CA ASN A 135 -15.50 16.72 -2.50
C ASN A 135 -16.27 15.92 -3.57
N GLU A 136 -15.56 15.36 -4.55
CA GLU A 136 -16.12 14.57 -5.64
C GLU A 136 -15.19 13.41 -6.04
N ILE A 137 -15.73 12.40 -6.74
CA ILE A 137 -14.95 11.33 -7.34
C ILE A 137 -14.62 11.70 -8.80
N SER A 138 -13.37 11.51 -9.20
CA SER A 138 -12.89 11.74 -10.56
C SER A 138 -12.25 10.47 -11.14
N VAL A 139 -12.10 10.42 -12.46
CA VAL A 139 -11.41 9.33 -13.15
C VAL A 139 -9.92 9.27 -12.79
N VAL A 140 -9.29 10.41 -12.53
CA VAL A 140 -7.85 10.50 -12.21
C VAL A 140 -7.46 9.67 -10.97
N PRO A 141 -8.08 9.88 -9.77
CA PRO A 141 -7.74 9.08 -8.61
C PRO A 141 -8.10 7.60 -8.78
N ILE A 142 -9.13 7.26 -9.56
CA ILE A 142 -9.48 5.85 -9.84
C ILE A 142 -8.37 5.16 -10.63
N ILE A 143 -7.89 5.77 -11.73
CA ILE A 143 -6.80 5.20 -12.54
C ILE A 143 -5.53 5.06 -11.69
N PHE A 144 -5.21 6.08 -10.90
CA PHE A 144 -4.02 6.02 -10.03
C PHE A 144 -4.14 4.95 -8.94
N TYR A 145 -5.31 4.83 -8.34
CA TYR A 145 -5.62 3.79 -7.35
C TYR A 145 -5.47 2.39 -7.93
N LEU A 146 -6.03 2.13 -9.11
CA LEU A 146 -5.87 0.85 -9.80
C LEU A 146 -4.39 0.55 -10.09
N GLY A 147 -3.63 1.53 -10.57
CA GLY A 147 -2.19 1.38 -10.75
C GLY A 147 -1.46 1.06 -9.45
N ALA A 148 -1.75 1.77 -8.37
CA ALA A 148 -1.14 1.55 -7.06
C ALA A 148 -1.47 0.16 -6.48
N ILE A 149 -2.65 -0.40 -6.79
CA ILE A 149 -2.99 -1.80 -6.46
C ILE A 149 -2.00 -2.74 -7.15
N PHE A 150 -1.71 -2.56 -8.44
CA PHE A 150 -0.75 -3.39 -9.17
C PHE A 150 0.68 -3.23 -8.64
N TRP A 151 1.07 -2.03 -8.23
CA TRP A 151 2.36 -1.83 -7.56
C TRP A 151 2.45 -2.61 -6.25
N THR A 152 1.41 -2.51 -5.40
CA THR A 152 1.34 -3.25 -4.13
C THR A 152 1.36 -4.76 -4.37
N LEU A 153 0.59 -5.22 -5.36
CA LEU A 153 0.55 -6.62 -5.77
C LEU A 153 1.94 -7.14 -6.17
N GLY A 154 2.72 -6.34 -6.90
CA GLY A 154 4.08 -6.70 -7.28
C GLY A 154 5.03 -6.79 -6.08
N TYR A 155 5.17 -5.71 -5.31
CA TYR A 155 6.17 -5.69 -4.25
C TYR A 155 5.83 -6.64 -3.07
N ASP A 156 4.54 -6.84 -2.79
CA ASP A 156 4.14 -7.75 -1.71
C ASP A 156 4.25 -9.22 -2.14
N THR A 157 4.11 -9.52 -3.44
CA THR A 157 4.47 -10.83 -3.99
C THR A 157 5.97 -11.10 -3.82
N ILE A 158 6.85 -10.11 -4.09
CA ILE A 158 8.29 -10.25 -3.81
C ILE A 158 8.54 -10.51 -2.33
N TYR A 159 7.84 -9.79 -1.44
CA TYR A 159 7.96 -9.98 0.00
C TYR A 159 7.59 -11.41 0.43
N GLY A 160 6.53 -11.97 -0.12
CA GLY A 160 6.06 -13.31 0.21
C GLY A 160 7.01 -14.45 -0.21
N PHE A 161 7.96 -14.22 -1.14
CA PHE A 161 8.98 -15.22 -1.46
C PHE A 161 9.94 -15.51 -0.30
N GLN A 162 10.03 -14.64 0.72
CA GLN A 162 10.87 -14.89 1.88
C GLN A 162 10.43 -16.10 2.70
N ASP A 163 9.12 -16.31 2.81
CA ASP A 163 8.52 -17.33 3.65
C ASP A 163 7.85 -18.44 2.84
N ILE A 164 8.06 -18.51 1.52
CA ILE A 164 7.31 -19.40 0.60
C ILE A 164 7.33 -20.86 1.02
N LYS A 165 8.46 -21.35 1.56
CA LYS A 165 8.59 -22.75 2.01
C LYS A 165 7.72 -23.04 3.23
N ASP A 166 7.73 -22.14 4.20
CA ASP A 166 6.92 -22.25 5.41
C ASP A 166 5.43 -22.11 5.07
N ASP A 167 5.09 -21.15 4.20
CA ASP A 167 3.72 -20.91 3.73
C ASP A 167 3.12 -22.12 3.01
N GLU A 168 3.90 -22.82 2.17
CA GLU A 168 3.49 -24.06 1.49
C GLU A 168 3.23 -25.19 2.49
N ILE A 169 4.09 -25.37 3.50
CA ILE A 169 3.93 -26.41 4.54
C ILE A 169 2.69 -26.14 5.40
N ILE A 170 2.42 -24.87 5.72
CA ILE A 170 1.29 -24.47 6.57
C ILE A 170 -0.03 -24.47 5.77
N GLY A 171 0.04 -24.42 4.43
CA GLY A 171 -1.12 -24.44 3.54
C GLY A 171 -1.80 -23.08 3.40
N VAL A 172 -1.10 -21.96 3.65
CA VAL A 172 -1.62 -20.63 3.33
C VAL A 172 -1.50 -20.36 1.83
N LYS A 173 -2.36 -19.48 1.33
CA LYS A 173 -2.42 -19.14 -0.10
C LYS A 173 -1.83 -17.74 -0.32
N SER A 174 -1.02 -17.58 -1.38
CA SER A 174 -0.45 -16.28 -1.77
C SER A 174 -0.17 -16.22 -3.27
N THR A 175 0.00 -15.01 -3.80
CA THR A 175 0.46 -14.82 -5.19
C THR A 175 1.90 -15.30 -5.37
N SER A 176 2.73 -15.27 -4.33
CA SER A 176 4.09 -15.82 -4.35
C SER A 176 4.08 -17.32 -4.63
N ILE A 177 3.19 -18.08 -3.98
CA ILE A 177 2.99 -19.51 -4.25
C ILE A 177 2.41 -19.72 -5.65
N LYS A 178 1.37 -18.94 -6.02
CA LYS A 178 0.68 -19.08 -7.31
C LYS A 178 1.61 -18.87 -8.50
N PHE A 179 2.51 -17.89 -8.42
CA PHE A 179 3.39 -17.49 -9.52
C PHE A 179 4.85 -17.87 -9.31
N LYS A 180 5.14 -18.84 -8.44
CA LYS A 180 6.52 -19.29 -8.14
C LYS A 180 7.29 -19.81 -9.37
N ASN A 181 6.59 -20.37 -10.36
CA ASN A 181 7.19 -20.92 -11.56
C ASN A 181 7.56 -19.84 -12.59
N ASP A 182 6.82 -18.71 -12.61
CA ASP A 182 7.08 -17.60 -13.55
C ASP A 182 6.90 -16.23 -12.87
N PRO A 183 7.66 -15.96 -11.79
CA PRO A 183 7.48 -14.76 -10.99
C PRO A 183 7.80 -13.49 -11.77
N LYS A 184 8.83 -13.52 -12.64
CA LYS A 184 9.28 -12.33 -13.38
C LYS A 184 8.24 -11.84 -14.37
N LYS A 185 7.53 -12.74 -15.04
CA LYS A 185 6.45 -12.38 -15.97
C LYS A 185 5.29 -11.72 -15.24
N PHE A 186 4.87 -12.30 -14.12
CA PHE A 186 3.80 -11.73 -13.29
C PHE A 186 4.15 -10.34 -12.78
N LEU A 187 5.35 -10.17 -12.22
CA LEU A 187 5.83 -8.89 -11.71
C LEU A 187 5.99 -7.84 -12.82
N PHE A 188 6.49 -8.26 -13.98
CA PHE A 188 6.61 -7.38 -15.16
C PHE A 188 5.26 -6.81 -15.57
N ILE A 189 4.23 -7.67 -15.71
CA ILE A 189 2.87 -7.24 -16.07
C ILE A 189 2.32 -6.27 -15.01
N SER A 190 2.44 -6.63 -13.73
CA SER A 190 1.95 -5.79 -12.62
C SER A 190 2.60 -4.40 -12.64
N TYR A 191 3.91 -4.34 -12.79
CA TYR A 191 4.63 -3.07 -12.80
C TYR A 191 4.40 -2.26 -14.09
N CYS A 192 4.24 -2.90 -15.25
CA CYS A 192 3.84 -2.22 -16.47
C CYS A 192 2.47 -1.55 -16.34
N LEU A 193 1.50 -2.21 -15.70
CA LEU A 193 0.17 -1.63 -15.45
C LEU A 193 0.26 -0.43 -14.49
N PHE A 194 1.11 -0.50 -13.46
CA PHE A 194 1.36 0.65 -12.60
C PHE A 194 2.03 1.81 -13.35
N ILE A 195 3.08 1.55 -14.11
CA ILE A 195 3.77 2.56 -14.92
C ILE A 195 2.80 3.21 -15.91
N LEU A 196 1.97 2.40 -16.60
CA LEU A 196 0.95 2.90 -17.50
C LEU A 196 -0.03 3.84 -16.79
N SER A 197 -0.48 3.48 -15.58
CA SER A 197 -1.38 4.35 -14.80
C SER A 197 -0.76 5.71 -14.50
N LEU A 198 0.54 5.74 -14.15
CA LEU A 198 1.27 6.98 -13.91
C LEU A 198 1.35 7.85 -15.19
N PHE A 199 1.60 7.24 -16.35
CA PHE A 199 1.59 7.96 -17.63
C PHE A 199 0.20 8.54 -17.93
N VAL A 200 -0.86 7.75 -17.76
CA VAL A 200 -2.24 8.20 -18.01
C VAL A 200 -2.62 9.33 -17.04
N VAL A 201 -2.28 9.21 -15.76
CA VAL A 201 -2.49 10.29 -14.78
C VAL A 201 -1.75 11.56 -15.19
N GLY A 202 -0.48 11.46 -15.61
CA GLY A 202 0.28 12.61 -16.09
C GLY A 202 -0.37 13.32 -17.29
N ILE A 203 -0.93 12.56 -18.24
CA ILE A 203 -1.64 13.10 -19.41
C ILE A 203 -2.95 13.79 -18.96
N LEU A 204 -3.77 13.13 -18.13
CA LEU A 204 -5.05 13.68 -17.67
C LEU A 204 -4.87 14.94 -16.81
N MET A 205 -3.82 14.99 -16.02
CA MET A 205 -3.45 16.16 -15.21
C MET A 205 -2.69 17.23 -16.00
N LYS A 206 -2.41 16.99 -17.29
CA LYS A 206 -1.66 17.90 -18.17
C LYS A 206 -0.29 18.28 -17.61
N PHE A 207 0.39 17.29 -16.99
CA PHE A 207 1.73 17.50 -16.47
C PHE A 207 2.72 17.81 -17.58
N LYS A 208 3.72 18.65 -17.28
CA LYS A 208 4.71 19.08 -18.27
C LYS A 208 5.74 17.98 -18.56
N PHE A 209 6.52 18.19 -19.62
CA PHE A 209 7.52 17.23 -20.12
C PHE A 209 8.44 16.65 -19.04
N TYR A 210 8.86 17.43 -18.07
CA TYR A 210 9.75 16.99 -17.00
C TYR A 210 9.18 15.83 -16.16
N TYR A 211 7.85 15.80 -15.92
CA TYR A 211 7.22 14.66 -15.27
C TYR A 211 7.50 13.35 -16.01
N PHE A 212 7.30 13.36 -17.32
CA PHE A 212 7.52 12.17 -18.17
C PHE A 212 8.99 11.80 -18.29
N LEU A 213 9.90 12.77 -18.30
CA LEU A 213 11.34 12.55 -18.30
C LEU A 213 11.80 11.84 -17.01
N PHE A 214 11.34 12.30 -15.86
CA PHE A 214 11.71 11.70 -14.58
C PHE A 214 11.07 10.33 -14.34
N MET A 215 10.06 9.91 -15.12
CA MET A 215 9.50 8.55 -15.08
C MET A 215 10.54 7.46 -15.40
N ILE A 216 11.67 7.81 -16.02
CA ILE A 216 12.75 6.84 -16.28
C ILE A 216 13.26 6.20 -14.97
N ILE A 217 13.26 6.93 -13.85
CA ILE A 217 13.78 6.44 -12.56
C ILE A 217 12.89 5.32 -12.01
N PRO A 218 11.55 5.49 -11.80
CA PRO A 218 10.68 4.41 -11.37
C PRO A 218 10.63 3.25 -12.37
N ILE A 219 10.71 3.50 -13.68
CA ILE A 219 10.77 2.43 -14.68
C ILE A 219 12.01 1.54 -14.48
N LEU A 220 13.20 2.14 -14.36
CA LEU A 220 14.44 1.38 -14.14
C LEU A 220 14.41 0.65 -12.80
N GLN A 221 13.93 1.30 -11.75
CA GLN A 221 13.84 0.69 -10.42
C GLN A 221 12.90 -0.52 -10.42
N LEU A 222 11.71 -0.42 -11.03
CA LEU A 222 10.74 -1.50 -11.09
C LEU A 222 11.17 -2.63 -12.05
N LEU A 223 11.45 -2.30 -13.31
CA LEU A 223 11.66 -3.31 -14.35
C LEU A 223 13.08 -3.91 -14.33
N VAL A 224 14.10 -3.12 -14.03
CA VAL A 224 15.47 -3.62 -13.99
C VAL A 224 15.83 -4.12 -12.60
N PHE A 225 15.68 -3.29 -11.56
CA PHE A 225 16.13 -3.66 -10.22
C PHE A 225 15.20 -4.70 -9.57
N GLN A 226 13.87 -4.52 -9.61
CA GLN A 226 12.94 -5.44 -8.96
C GLN A 226 12.57 -6.66 -9.82
N VAL A 227 12.49 -6.57 -11.16
CA VAL A 227 12.11 -7.71 -12.00
C VAL A 227 13.33 -8.44 -12.53
N LYS A 228 14.19 -7.75 -13.33
CA LYS A 228 15.31 -8.42 -14.03
C LYS A 228 16.32 -9.00 -13.04
N LYS A 229 16.71 -8.24 -12.01
CA LYS A 229 17.74 -8.63 -11.01
C LYS A 229 17.16 -9.41 -9.82
N LEU A 230 15.87 -9.77 -9.81
CA LEU A 230 15.27 -10.54 -8.71
C LEU A 230 15.81 -11.97 -8.67
N ASN A 231 16.22 -12.37 -7.47
CA ASN A 231 16.53 -13.78 -7.13
C ASN A 231 15.57 -14.23 -6.00
N ILE A 232 14.50 -14.94 -6.38
CA ILE A 232 13.48 -15.43 -5.43
C ILE A 232 14.00 -16.48 -4.43
N ASN A 233 15.15 -17.10 -4.73
CA ASN A 233 15.75 -18.12 -3.85
C ASN A 233 16.58 -17.49 -2.71
N GLN A 234 16.75 -16.17 -2.70
CA GLN A 234 17.48 -15.42 -1.69
C GLN A 234 16.54 -14.51 -0.91
N SER A 235 16.18 -14.89 0.31
CA SER A 235 15.29 -14.10 1.20
C SER A 235 15.80 -12.67 1.42
N ILE A 236 17.12 -12.47 1.56
CA ILE A 236 17.76 -11.15 1.71
C ILE A 236 17.54 -10.30 0.46
N ASP A 237 17.62 -10.87 -0.75
CA ASP A 237 17.38 -10.14 -1.99
C ASP A 237 15.91 -9.71 -2.11
N CYS A 238 14.98 -10.61 -1.79
CA CYS A 238 13.55 -10.30 -1.76
C CYS A 238 13.24 -9.17 -0.77
N LEU A 239 13.82 -9.21 0.44
CA LEU A 239 13.66 -8.16 1.44
C LEU A 239 14.23 -6.81 0.99
N SER A 240 15.42 -6.82 0.34
CA SER A 240 16.04 -5.61 -0.20
C SER A 240 15.15 -4.94 -1.24
N LYS A 241 14.61 -5.72 -2.19
CA LYS A 241 13.71 -5.23 -3.22
C LYS A 241 12.38 -4.72 -2.66
N PHE A 242 11.81 -5.43 -1.69
CA PHE A 242 10.64 -4.96 -0.96
C PHE A 242 10.88 -3.60 -0.29
N LYS A 243 11.98 -3.47 0.48
CA LYS A 243 12.33 -2.23 1.18
C LYS A 243 12.60 -1.06 0.23
N SER A 244 13.10 -1.32 -0.98
CA SER A 244 13.38 -0.28 -1.97
C SER A 244 12.13 0.48 -2.43
N ASN A 245 10.93 -0.07 -2.20
CA ASN A 245 9.67 0.59 -2.53
C ASN A 245 9.37 1.82 -1.63
N ASN A 246 9.98 1.92 -0.44
CA ASN A 246 9.93 3.14 0.36
C ASN A 246 10.57 4.32 -0.38
N PHE A 247 11.73 4.08 -0.98
CA PHE A 247 12.42 5.07 -1.78
C PHE A 247 11.68 5.37 -3.09
N LEU A 248 11.15 4.35 -3.75
CA LEU A 248 10.33 4.52 -4.94
C LEU A 248 9.09 5.39 -4.66
N GLY A 249 8.42 5.15 -3.52
CA GLY A 249 7.28 5.96 -3.10
C GLY A 249 7.61 7.44 -2.97
N LEU A 250 8.80 7.76 -2.45
CA LEU A 250 9.32 9.13 -2.37
C LEU A 250 9.63 9.71 -3.75
N ILE A 251 10.27 8.94 -4.63
CA ILE A 251 10.58 9.38 -6.01
C ILE A 251 9.30 9.74 -6.76
N ILE A 252 8.26 8.89 -6.68
CA ILE A 252 6.97 9.16 -7.33
C ILE A 252 6.33 10.43 -6.75
N PHE A 253 6.40 10.62 -5.43
CA PHE A 253 5.90 11.84 -4.79
C PHE A 253 6.60 13.10 -5.33
N ILE A 254 7.93 13.07 -5.41
CA ILE A 254 8.73 14.18 -5.97
C ILE A 254 8.38 14.39 -7.44
N ASN A 255 8.22 13.32 -8.22
CA ASN A 255 7.87 13.43 -9.63
C ASN A 255 6.48 14.08 -9.84
N ILE A 256 5.49 13.75 -8.99
CA ILE A 256 4.18 14.41 -9.00
C ILE A 256 4.32 15.90 -8.67
N LEU A 257 5.14 16.27 -7.68
CA LEU A 257 5.42 17.67 -7.36
C LEU A 257 6.06 18.41 -8.54
N ILE A 258 7.03 17.81 -9.22
CA ILE A 258 7.62 18.37 -10.43
C ILE A 258 6.54 18.59 -11.50
N GLY A 259 5.66 17.61 -11.72
CA GLY A 259 4.57 17.72 -12.68
C GLY A 259 3.57 18.83 -12.36
N LYS A 260 3.39 19.16 -11.08
CA LYS A 260 2.45 20.21 -10.62
C LYS A 260 3.06 21.61 -10.59
N LEU A 261 4.36 21.73 -10.27
CA LEU A 261 5.00 23.03 -9.95
C LEU A 261 5.81 23.58 -11.12
N ILE A 262 6.37 22.73 -11.96
CA ILE A 262 7.21 23.10 -13.10
C ILE A 262 6.42 22.98 -14.40
#